data_43708b6fa43be4d6f50067086cd86c5f
#
_entry.id   43708b6fa43be4d6f50067086cd86c5f
#
_cell.length_a   1.000
_cell.length_b   1.000
_cell.length_c   1.000
_cell.angle_alpha   90.00
_cell.angle_beta   90.00
_cell.angle_gamma   90.00
#
_symmetry.space_group_name_H-M   'P 1'
#
loop_
_entity.id
_entity.type
_entity.pdbx_description
1 polymer ?
#
loop_
_entity_poly.entity_id
_entity_poly.type
_entity_poly.pdbx_seq_one_letter_code
_entity_poly.pdbx_strand_id
1 'polypeptide(L)'
;SNSSAASDVYKRQAKDSALFLWATFPQLNEAFRVIDAWGFKYKTLAFLWLKQNRKADSWFYGMGFWTRSNAEVCLLATRGRPKRQCAGIHQFVISHIEQHSKKPDEVRDKIVKLMGDQPRVELFARQKTPGWDVWGNEVNCTLTMPERKG
;
A
#
# COMPACT_ATOMS: atom_id res chain seq x y z
N SER A 1 -7.28 -17.07 6.98
CA SER A 1 -6.86 -16.53 5.70
C SER A 1 -5.82 -15.43 5.85
N ASN A 2 -5.19 -15.05 4.76
CA ASN A 2 -4.17 -14.01 4.75
C ASN A 2 -4.68 -12.65 5.26
N SER A 3 -5.93 -12.31 4.97
CA SER A 3 -6.52 -11.04 5.42
C SER A 3 -6.63 -10.94 6.94
N SER A 4 -6.99 -12.03 7.60
CA SER A 4 -7.09 -12.06 9.06
C SER A 4 -5.72 -11.93 9.72
N ALA A 5 -4.71 -12.63 9.20
CA ALA A 5 -3.34 -12.52 9.70
C ALA A 5 -2.76 -11.12 9.47
N ALA A 6 -3.01 -10.52 8.32
CA ALA A 6 -2.60 -9.14 8.03
C ALA A 6 -3.25 -8.16 9.00
N SER A 7 -4.52 -8.35 9.32
CA SER A 7 -5.23 -7.53 10.32
C SER A 7 -4.57 -7.62 11.69
N ASP A 8 -4.15 -8.83 12.10
CA ASP A 8 -3.46 -9.03 13.38
C ASP A 8 -2.11 -8.30 13.41
N VAL A 9 -1.37 -8.28 12.31
CA VAL A 9 -0.13 -7.50 12.22
C VAL A 9 -0.43 -6.01 12.45
N TYR A 10 -1.43 -5.45 11.82
CA TYR A 10 -1.77 -4.03 12.00
C TYR A 10 -2.26 -3.71 13.40
N LYS A 11 -3.00 -4.59 14.04
CA LYS A 11 -3.43 -4.41 15.44
C LYS A 11 -2.25 -4.35 16.41
N ARG A 12 -1.11 -4.93 16.04
CA ARG A 12 0.10 -4.96 16.87
C ARG A 12 1.05 -3.79 16.57
N GLN A 13 0.70 -2.93 15.60
CA GLN A 13 1.50 -1.77 15.26
C GLN A 13 1.48 -0.72 16.38
N ALA A 14 2.42 0.23 16.28
CA ALA A 14 2.51 1.34 17.22
C ALA A 14 1.17 2.10 17.30
N LYS A 15 0.91 2.70 18.47
CA LYS A 15 -0.29 3.51 18.70
C LYS A 15 -0.48 4.59 17.63
N ASP A 16 0.61 5.25 17.23
CA ASP A 16 0.61 6.24 16.17
C ASP A 16 1.19 5.60 14.91
N SER A 17 0.35 5.27 13.97
CA SER A 17 0.78 4.56 12.77
C SER A 17 0.02 5.02 11.53
N ALA A 18 0.65 4.86 10.37
CA ALA A 18 0.06 5.17 9.08
C ALA A 18 -0.10 3.89 8.25
N LEU A 19 -1.21 3.80 7.55
CA LEU A 19 -1.52 2.73 6.62
C LEU A 19 -1.55 3.31 5.21
N PHE A 20 -0.83 2.68 4.29
CA PHE A 20 -0.85 2.98 2.87
C PHE A 20 -1.48 1.79 2.15
N LEU A 21 -2.68 1.96 1.65
CA LEU A 21 -3.48 0.87 1.09
C LEU A 21 -3.77 1.12 -0.39
N TRP A 22 -3.28 0.23 -1.25
CA TRP A 22 -3.60 0.26 -2.67
C TRP A 22 -5.03 -0.20 -2.91
N ALA A 23 -5.70 0.49 -3.81
CA ALA A 23 -7.05 0.13 -4.23
C ALA A 23 -7.26 0.48 -5.71
N THR A 24 -8.02 -0.34 -6.39
CA THR A 24 -8.57 0.01 -7.70
C THR A 24 -9.86 0.79 -7.49
N PHE A 25 -10.22 1.65 -8.44
CA PHE A 25 -11.43 2.45 -8.30
C PHE A 25 -12.71 1.62 -8.15
N PRO A 26 -12.91 0.51 -8.90
CA PRO A 26 -14.09 -0.34 -8.72
C PRO A 26 -14.20 -0.96 -7.32
N GLN A 27 -13.07 -1.14 -6.61
CA GLN A 27 -13.03 -1.73 -5.27
C GLN A 27 -12.79 -0.69 -4.17
N LEU A 28 -12.98 0.58 -4.47
CA LEU A 28 -12.67 1.65 -3.52
C LEU A 28 -13.51 1.56 -2.24
N ASN A 29 -14.78 1.20 -2.34
CA ASN A 29 -15.64 1.00 -1.18
C ASN A 29 -15.14 -0.14 -0.28
N GLU A 30 -14.62 -1.23 -0.85
CA GLU A 30 -14.04 -2.31 -0.05
C GLU A 30 -12.76 -1.86 0.67
N ALA A 31 -11.95 -1.01 0.03
CA ALA A 31 -10.77 -0.46 0.68
C ALA A 31 -11.13 0.34 1.94
N PHE A 32 -12.18 1.14 1.90
CA PHE A 32 -12.66 1.87 3.07
C PHE A 32 -13.13 0.94 4.19
N ARG A 33 -13.77 -0.18 3.86
CA ARG A 33 -14.17 -1.18 4.85
C ARG A 33 -12.95 -1.82 5.53
N VAL A 34 -11.90 -2.11 4.77
CA VAL A 34 -10.66 -2.66 5.31
C VAL A 34 -10.01 -1.66 6.28
N ILE A 35 -9.94 -0.40 5.89
CA ILE A 35 -9.41 0.67 6.74
C ILE A 35 -10.13 0.71 8.09
N ASP A 36 -11.46 0.71 8.08
CA ASP A 36 -12.26 0.72 9.29
C ASP A 36 -12.07 -0.56 10.11
N ALA A 37 -12.09 -1.71 9.46
CA ALA A 37 -11.94 -3.01 10.13
C ALA A 37 -10.58 -3.14 10.84
N TRP A 38 -9.54 -2.52 10.30
CA TRP A 38 -8.20 -2.54 10.91
C TRP A 38 -7.98 -1.45 11.94
N GLY A 39 -8.99 -0.64 12.22
CA GLY A 39 -8.92 0.39 13.25
C GLY A 39 -8.21 1.67 12.84
N PHE A 40 -8.13 1.93 11.54
CA PHE A 40 -7.57 3.17 11.00
C PHE A 40 -8.67 4.12 10.56
N LYS A 41 -8.33 5.40 10.41
CA LYS A 41 -9.21 6.42 9.85
C LYS A 41 -8.64 6.90 8.53
N TYR A 42 -9.46 6.84 7.49
CA TYR A 42 -9.11 7.40 6.18
C TYR A 42 -8.79 8.90 6.30
N LYS A 43 -7.70 9.33 5.69
CA LYS A 43 -7.29 10.72 5.66
C LYS A 43 -7.36 11.33 4.27
N THR A 44 -6.71 10.72 3.32
CA THR A 44 -6.60 11.26 1.96
C THR A 44 -6.01 10.22 1.01
N LEU A 45 -5.91 10.61 -0.24
CA LEU A 45 -5.13 9.92 -1.23
C LEU A 45 -3.65 10.24 -1.01
N ALA A 46 -2.83 9.21 -0.76
CA ALA A 46 -1.38 9.39 -0.66
C ALA A 46 -0.76 9.50 -2.05
N PHE A 47 -1.02 8.54 -2.91
CA PHE A 47 -0.44 8.48 -4.26
C PHE A 47 -1.47 8.10 -5.30
N LEU A 48 -1.35 8.72 -6.47
CA LEU A 48 -2.08 8.37 -7.68
C LEU A 48 -1.07 7.85 -8.70
N TRP A 49 -1.13 6.56 -8.99
CA TRP A 49 -0.28 5.97 -10.00
C TRP A 49 -0.93 6.09 -11.36
N LEU A 50 -0.32 6.86 -12.25
CA LEU A 50 -0.69 6.95 -13.65
C LEU A 50 0.18 5.96 -14.43
N LYS A 51 -0.46 4.94 -15.00
CA LYS A 51 0.22 3.78 -15.57
C LYS A 51 0.68 4.04 -16.99
N GLN A 52 1.95 3.76 -17.25
CA GLN A 52 2.52 3.73 -18.58
C GLN A 52 2.68 2.29 -19.05
N ASN A 53 2.72 2.08 -20.36
CA ASN A 53 2.96 0.78 -20.96
C ASN A 53 4.30 0.21 -20.51
N ARG A 54 4.42 -1.12 -20.54
CA ARG A 54 5.59 -1.82 -19.99
C ARG A 54 6.91 -1.36 -20.60
N LYS A 55 6.94 -1.12 -21.91
CA LYS A 55 8.16 -0.82 -22.65
C LYS A 55 8.13 0.51 -23.41
N ALA A 56 7.18 1.37 -23.08
CA ALA A 56 7.02 2.66 -23.75
C ALA A 56 6.45 3.70 -22.79
N ASP A 57 6.73 4.97 -23.05
CA ASP A 57 6.23 6.08 -22.23
C ASP A 57 4.80 6.50 -22.58
N SER A 58 4.13 5.75 -23.44
CA SER A 58 2.71 5.94 -23.72
C SER A 58 1.85 5.43 -22.58
N TRP A 59 0.63 5.96 -22.49
CA TRP A 59 -0.30 5.57 -21.43
C TRP A 59 -0.81 4.16 -21.62
N PHE A 60 -0.82 3.39 -20.54
CA PHE A 60 -1.49 2.10 -20.49
C PHE A 60 -3.00 2.32 -20.34
N TYR A 61 -3.80 1.54 -21.05
CA TYR A 61 -5.25 1.54 -20.94
C TYR A 61 -5.75 0.14 -20.62
N GLY A 62 -6.37 -0.01 -19.46
CA GLY A 62 -6.97 -1.27 -19.05
C GLY A 62 -8.37 -1.48 -19.63
N MET A 63 -9.01 -2.57 -19.19
CA MET A 63 -10.30 -3.04 -19.65
C MET A 63 -11.45 -2.59 -18.74
N GLY A 64 -11.65 -1.29 -18.59
CA GLY A 64 -12.75 -0.77 -17.79
C GLY A 64 -14.10 -0.88 -18.53
N PHE A 65 -15.19 -1.09 -17.78
CA PHE A 65 -16.54 -1.16 -18.35
C PHE A 65 -17.07 0.21 -18.77
N TRP A 66 -16.69 1.25 -18.07
CA TRP A 66 -17.15 2.62 -18.33
C TRP A 66 -16.09 3.40 -19.08
N THR A 67 -14.99 3.67 -18.44
CA THR A 67 -13.83 4.30 -19.07
C THR A 67 -12.65 3.33 -19.03
N ARG A 68 -11.66 3.53 -19.90
CA ARG A 68 -10.46 2.69 -19.90
C ARG A 68 -9.57 3.06 -18.72
N SER A 69 -9.42 2.12 -17.80
CA SER A 69 -8.68 2.34 -16.55
C SER A 69 -7.18 2.46 -16.81
N ASN A 70 -6.57 3.52 -16.31
CA ASN A 70 -5.11 3.67 -16.39
C ASN A 70 -4.50 4.25 -15.11
N ALA A 71 -5.24 4.23 -14.03
CA ALA A 71 -4.78 4.75 -12.75
C ALA A 71 -5.17 3.83 -11.60
N GLU A 72 -4.33 3.80 -10.58
CA GLU A 72 -4.63 3.19 -9.28
C GLU A 72 -4.31 4.16 -8.17
N VAL A 73 -4.98 4.01 -7.03
CA VAL A 73 -4.80 4.89 -5.88
C VAL A 73 -4.18 4.16 -4.70
N CYS A 74 -3.32 4.86 -3.98
CA CYS A 74 -2.82 4.42 -2.69
C CYS A 74 -3.40 5.36 -1.63
N LEU A 75 -4.28 4.83 -0.79
CA LEU A 75 -4.98 5.59 0.23
C LEU A 75 -4.12 5.73 1.48
N LEU A 76 -4.21 6.87 2.14
CA LEU A 76 -3.58 7.10 3.43
C LEU A 76 -4.64 7.07 4.52
N ALA A 77 -4.40 6.24 5.52
CA ALA A 77 -5.20 6.18 6.74
C ALA A 77 -4.27 6.22 7.94
N THR A 78 -4.76 6.69 9.06
CA THR A 78 -3.95 6.82 10.27
C THR A 78 -4.64 6.21 11.47
N ARG A 79 -3.82 5.79 12.44
CA ARG A 79 -4.24 5.47 13.79
C ARG A 79 -3.40 6.30 14.75
N GLY A 80 -4.06 6.96 15.71
CA GLY A 80 -3.36 7.95 16.54
C GLY A 80 -3.04 9.21 15.74
N ARG A 81 -1.87 9.76 15.97
CA ARG A 81 -1.43 11.02 15.35
C ARG A 81 0.00 10.91 14.80
N PRO A 82 0.24 10.06 13.81
CA PRO A 82 1.56 10.03 13.18
C PRO A 82 1.82 11.34 12.47
N LYS A 83 3.08 11.76 12.42
CA LYS A 83 3.50 13.01 11.78
C LYS A 83 4.38 12.73 10.57
N ARG A 84 4.16 13.47 9.50
CA ARG A 84 5.07 13.43 8.35
C ARG A 84 6.40 14.07 8.73
N GLN A 85 7.48 13.55 8.13
CA GLN A 85 8.83 14.05 8.31
C GLN A 85 9.29 14.92 7.14
N CYS A 86 8.60 14.86 6.01
CA CYS A 86 8.93 15.60 4.80
C CYS A 86 7.67 16.17 4.17
N ALA A 87 7.69 17.44 3.82
CA ALA A 87 6.54 18.14 3.25
C ALA A 87 6.54 18.15 1.71
N GLY A 88 7.63 17.74 1.07
CA GLY A 88 7.80 17.88 -0.38
C GLY A 88 7.46 16.64 -1.20
N ILE A 89 6.78 15.65 -0.63
CA ILE A 89 6.43 14.43 -1.36
C ILE A 89 5.20 14.67 -2.22
N HIS A 90 5.34 14.46 -3.53
CA HIS A 90 4.27 14.70 -4.50
C HIS A 90 3.36 13.47 -4.62
N GLN A 91 2.11 13.72 -4.99
CA GLN A 91 1.07 12.72 -5.04
C GLN A 91 1.13 11.85 -6.31
N PHE A 92 1.46 12.44 -7.46
CA PHE A 92 1.51 11.70 -8.71
C PHE A 92 2.71 10.77 -8.78
N VAL A 93 2.47 9.55 -9.24
CA VAL A 93 3.50 8.59 -9.59
C VAL A 93 3.25 8.17 -11.04
N ILE A 94 4.16 8.52 -11.94
CA ILE A 94 4.09 8.12 -13.33
C ILE A 94 5.13 7.02 -13.53
N SER A 95 4.67 5.81 -13.81
CA SER A 95 5.54 4.64 -13.84
C SER A 95 4.98 3.58 -14.77
N HIS A 96 5.89 2.80 -15.38
CA HIS A 96 5.52 1.69 -16.26
C HIS A 96 4.88 0.56 -15.47
N ILE A 97 3.89 -0.09 -16.07
CA ILE A 97 3.41 -1.36 -15.53
C ILE A 97 4.50 -2.42 -15.68
N GLU A 98 4.53 -3.33 -14.73
CA GLU A 98 5.46 -4.45 -14.73
C GLU A 98 4.67 -5.75 -14.66
N GLN A 99 5.01 -6.65 -13.76
CA GLN A 99 4.26 -7.88 -13.55
C GLN A 99 2.84 -7.57 -13.08
N HIS A 100 1.92 -8.49 -13.32
CA HIS A 100 0.52 -8.32 -12.90
C HIS A 100 0.42 -7.95 -11.41
N SER A 101 -0.35 -6.93 -11.12
CA SER A 101 -0.58 -6.40 -9.77
C SER A 101 0.66 -5.85 -9.04
N LYS A 102 1.83 -5.81 -9.68
CA LYS A 102 3.02 -5.20 -9.06
C LYS A 102 2.87 -3.68 -9.03
N LYS A 103 3.10 -3.09 -7.85
CA LYS A 103 3.07 -1.64 -7.65
C LYS A 103 4.47 -1.04 -7.89
N PRO A 104 4.57 0.27 -8.22
CA PRO A 104 5.87 0.91 -8.43
C PRO A 104 6.75 0.87 -7.19
N ASP A 105 7.99 0.42 -7.33
CA ASP A 105 8.95 0.35 -6.22
C ASP A 105 9.26 1.71 -5.62
N GLU A 106 9.22 2.77 -6.43
CA GLU A 106 9.49 4.14 -5.97
C GLU A 106 8.53 4.63 -4.87
N VAL A 107 7.34 4.03 -4.78
CA VAL A 107 6.36 4.39 -3.74
C VAL A 107 6.88 4.02 -2.35
N ARG A 108 7.58 2.90 -2.20
CA ARG A 108 8.21 2.53 -0.93
C ARG A 108 9.19 3.61 -0.47
N ASP A 109 10.02 4.11 -1.38
CA ASP A 109 10.99 5.16 -1.07
C ASP A 109 10.30 6.47 -0.70
N LYS A 110 9.23 6.81 -1.39
CA LYS A 110 8.42 7.99 -1.08
C LYS A 110 7.78 7.90 0.31
N ILE A 111 7.28 6.72 0.69
CA ILE A 111 6.71 6.49 2.02
C ILE A 111 7.78 6.67 3.10
N VAL A 112 8.98 6.13 2.89
CA VAL A 112 10.09 6.29 3.84
C VAL A 112 10.47 7.77 3.99
N LYS A 113 10.54 8.52 2.90
CA LYS A 113 10.80 9.95 2.96
C LYS A 113 9.70 10.71 3.68
N LEU A 114 8.44 10.34 3.43
CA LEU A 114 7.28 11.00 4.04
C LEU A 114 7.22 10.77 5.54
N MET A 115 7.41 9.54 5.98
CA MET A 115 7.19 9.11 7.37
C MET A 115 8.47 9.04 8.20
N GLY A 116 9.63 9.10 7.58
CA GLY A 116 10.92 8.93 8.24
C GLY A 116 11.29 7.45 8.43
N ASP A 117 12.46 7.22 9.03
CA ASP A 117 12.97 5.88 9.28
C ASP A 117 12.31 5.28 10.51
N GLN A 118 11.21 4.59 10.30
CA GLN A 118 10.41 3.93 11.33
C GLN A 118 10.21 2.46 10.98
N PRO A 119 9.83 1.62 11.96
CA PRO A 119 9.50 0.22 11.64
C PRO A 119 8.42 0.14 10.55
N ARG A 120 8.67 -0.68 9.55
CA ARG A 120 7.82 -0.80 8.37
C ARG A 120 7.56 -2.26 8.06
N VAL A 121 6.34 -2.56 7.63
CA VAL A 121 5.96 -3.87 7.12
C VAL A 121 5.21 -3.72 5.81
N GLU A 122 5.53 -4.56 4.85
CA GLU A 122 4.76 -4.69 3.62
C GLU A 122 3.98 -6.00 3.67
N LEU A 123 2.66 -5.87 3.63
CA LEU A 123 1.76 -7.02 3.61
C LEU A 123 1.53 -7.47 2.16
N PHE A 124 1.39 -8.78 1.96
CA PHE A 124 1.23 -9.38 0.63
C PHE A 124 2.41 -9.06 -0.28
N ALA A 125 3.61 -8.99 0.29
CA ALA A 125 4.83 -8.68 -0.44
C ALA A 125 5.19 -9.79 -1.42
N ARG A 126 5.72 -9.40 -2.58
CA ARG A 126 6.25 -10.31 -3.60
C ARG A 126 7.73 -10.59 -3.39
N GLN A 127 8.44 -9.65 -2.78
CA GLN A 127 9.87 -9.76 -2.51
C GLN A 127 10.21 -8.96 -1.26
N LYS A 128 11.32 -9.32 -0.62
CA LYS A 128 11.82 -8.53 0.50
C LYS A 128 12.54 -7.30 -0.02
N THR A 129 12.17 -6.14 0.51
CA THR A 129 12.82 -4.86 0.22
C THR A 129 13.66 -4.44 1.42
N PRO A 130 14.92 -4.02 1.25
CA PRO A 130 15.76 -3.55 2.35
C PRO A 130 15.06 -2.46 3.17
N GLY A 131 15.11 -2.59 4.49
CA GLY A 131 14.47 -1.68 5.42
C GLY A 131 12.99 -1.92 5.68
N TRP A 132 12.39 -2.93 5.05
CA TRP A 132 10.99 -3.30 5.22
C TRP A 132 10.87 -4.71 5.79
N ASP A 133 10.08 -4.86 6.83
CA ASP A 133 9.57 -6.16 7.20
C ASP A 133 8.52 -6.59 6.20
N VAL A 134 8.38 -7.89 5.98
CA VAL A 134 7.48 -8.40 4.97
C VAL A 134 6.57 -9.50 5.53
N TRP A 135 5.39 -9.57 4.95
CA TRP A 135 4.45 -10.66 5.15
C TRP A 135 3.75 -10.92 3.81
N GLY A 136 3.80 -12.14 3.31
CA GLY A 136 3.19 -12.47 2.03
C GLY A 136 3.43 -13.91 1.64
N ASN A 137 2.86 -14.32 0.50
CA ASN A 137 2.92 -15.69 0.02
C ASN A 137 4.18 -16.01 -0.81
N GLU A 138 4.84 -14.98 -1.34
CA GLU A 138 5.96 -15.11 -2.26
C GLU A 138 7.31 -14.80 -1.61
N VAL A 139 7.35 -14.57 -0.30
CA VAL A 139 8.56 -14.21 0.45
C VAL A 139 8.58 -14.90 1.81
N ASN A 140 9.79 -15.05 2.39
CA ASN A 140 9.92 -15.46 3.78
C ASN A 140 9.50 -14.31 4.69
N CYS A 141 8.54 -14.56 5.57
CA CYS A 141 8.06 -13.55 6.49
C CYS A 141 9.11 -13.20 7.53
N THR A 142 9.30 -11.91 7.80
CA THR A 142 10.19 -11.42 8.84
C THR A 142 9.47 -11.19 10.18
N LEU A 143 8.13 -11.25 10.15
CA LEU A 143 7.29 -11.08 11.33
C LEU A 143 6.81 -12.44 11.83
N THR A 144 6.86 -12.63 13.15
CA THR A 144 6.22 -13.77 13.79
C THR A 144 4.75 -13.45 13.99
N MET A 145 3.87 -14.25 13.37
CA MET A 145 2.44 -14.10 13.53
C MET A 145 1.97 -14.85 14.77
N PRO A 146 0.98 -14.31 15.53
CA PRO A 146 0.41 -15.04 16.65
C PRO A 146 -0.30 -16.30 16.15
N GLU A 147 -0.19 -17.39 16.92
CA GLU A 147 -0.97 -18.58 16.64
C GLU A 147 -2.46 -18.25 16.72
N ARG A 148 -3.21 -18.72 15.75
CA ARG A 148 -4.67 -18.62 15.80
C ARG A 148 -5.18 -19.63 16.80
N LYS A 149 -5.76 -19.13 17.88
CA LYS A 149 -6.56 -19.99 18.74
C LYS A 149 -7.83 -20.30 17.97
N GLY A 150 -7.99 -21.54 17.64
CA GLY A 150 -9.00 -22.14 16.80
C GLY A 150 -10.42 -21.73 17.02
#